data_5d51153dbff47a4dbc277190c825c7cb
#
_entry.id   5d51153dbff47a4dbc277190c825c7cb
#
_cell.length_a   1.000
_cell.length_b   1.000
_cell.length_c   1.000
_cell.angle_alpha   90.00
_cell.angle_beta   90.00
_cell.angle_gamma   90.00
#
_symmetry.space_group_name_H-M   'P 1'
#
loop_
_entity.id
_entity.type
_entity.pdbx_description
1 polymer ?
#
loop_
_entity_poly.entity_id
_entity_poly.type
_entity_poly.pdbx_seq_one_letter_code
_entity_poly.pdbx_strand_id
1 'polypeptide(L)'
;SLILIGPPGAGCSSVARAIGSAQGLPVLDLGQLVADELGTRPELALVAVAETEYRRIEAGTAERLLERAETGGLVVALGSGCLEARGVRQGLERLRLAGRSTHHVVALTCATRVLATRNGLDAPRSVALGTVHHQFVQMLHERQAQCQDLADVVIDTPSTTPDEAGEKVMSAVRSDLSH
;
A
#
# COMPACT_ATOMS: atom_id res chain seq x y z
N SER A 1 7.75 -13.42 -1.74
CA SER A 1 6.56 -12.60 -1.46
C SER A 1 6.63 -11.25 -2.17
N LEU A 2 5.49 -10.71 -2.46
CA LEU A 2 5.31 -9.41 -3.11
C LEU A 2 4.57 -8.47 -2.15
N ILE A 3 5.19 -7.35 -1.81
CA ILE A 3 4.62 -6.36 -0.90
C ILE A 3 4.25 -5.11 -1.71
N LEU A 4 2.97 -4.77 -1.74
CA LEU A 4 2.48 -3.57 -2.41
C LEU A 4 2.30 -2.45 -1.40
N ILE A 5 2.99 -1.34 -1.62
CA ILE A 5 2.85 -0.10 -0.85
C ILE A 5 2.38 1.02 -1.76
N GLY A 6 1.69 2.00 -1.22
CA GLY A 6 1.18 3.12 -1.99
C GLY A 6 0.28 4.02 -1.17
N PRO A 7 0.12 5.28 -1.59
CA PRO A 7 -0.79 6.21 -0.93
C PRO A 7 -2.25 5.76 -1.08
N PRO A 8 -3.16 6.31 -0.26
CA PRO A 8 -4.59 6.02 -0.39
C PRO A 8 -5.07 6.28 -1.83
N GLY A 9 -5.83 5.33 -2.39
CA GLY A 9 -6.33 5.41 -3.76
C GLY A 9 -5.40 4.87 -4.85
N ALA A 10 -4.17 4.49 -4.53
CA ALA A 10 -3.23 3.90 -5.49
C ALA A 10 -3.63 2.49 -5.96
N GLY A 11 -4.49 1.81 -5.21
CA GLY A 11 -5.06 0.53 -5.62
C GLY A 11 -4.35 -0.70 -5.11
N CYS A 12 -3.58 -0.61 -4.01
CA CYS A 12 -2.84 -1.75 -3.46
C CYS A 12 -3.70 -2.99 -3.25
N SER A 13 -4.87 -2.86 -2.63
CA SER A 13 -5.77 -3.98 -2.36
C SER A 13 -6.29 -4.63 -3.64
N SER A 14 -6.76 -3.83 -4.59
CA SER A 14 -7.29 -4.32 -5.87
C SER A 14 -6.22 -4.98 -6.73
N VAL A 15 -5.06 -4.38 -6.81
CA VAL A 15 -3.90 -4.91 -7.56
C VAL A 15 -3.38 -6.20 -6.91
N ALA A 16 -3.30 -6.25 -5.58
CA ALA A 16 -2.91 -7.46 -4.86
C ALA A 16 -3.84 -8.63 -5.17
N ARG A 17 -5.15 -8.39 -5.17
CA ARG A 17 -6.15 -9.42 -5.53
C ARG A 17 -6.00 -9.88 -6.97
N ALA A 18 -5.78 -8.96 -7.90
CA ALA A 18 -5.56 -9.28 -9.32
C ALA A 18 -4.31 -10.17 -9.50
N ILE A 19 -3.21 -9.83 -8.87
CA ILE A 19 -1.96 -10.61 -8.90
C ILE A 19 -2.17 -11.98 -8.25
N GLY A 20 -2.76 -12.03 -7.07
CA GLY A 20 -3.02 -13.28 -6.36
C GLY A 20 -3.89 -14.24 -7.17
N SER A 21 -4.93 -13.72 -7.82
CA SER A 21 -5.80 -14.49 -8.69
C SER A 21 -5.06 -15.02 -9.92
N ALA A 22 -4.27 -14.18 -10.58
CA ALA A 22 -3.52 -14.56 -11.79
C ALA A 22 -2.37 -15.54 -11.51
N GLN A 23 -1.70 -15.42 -10.35
CA GLN A 23 -0.53 -16.23 -9.99
C GLN A 23 -0.87 -17.41 -9.07
N GLY A 24 -2.11 -17.55 -8.63
CA GLY A 24 -2.50 -18.57 -7.65
C GLY A 24 -1.85 -18.40 -6.28
N LEU A 25 -1.62 -17.16 -5.86
CA LEU A 25 -1.00 -16.83 -4.58
C LEU A 25 -2.02 -16.32 -3.57
N PRO A 26 -1.88 -16.65 -2.29
CA PRO A 26 -2.72 -16.07 -1.25
C PRO A 26 -2.42 -14.59 -1.09
N VAL A 27 -3.49 -13.81 -0.84
CA VAL A 27 -3.44 -12.36 -0.67
C VAL A 27 -3.77 -12.01 0.77
N LEU A 28 -2.95 -11.17 1.38
CA LEU A 28 -3.19 -10.59 2.69
C LEU A 28 -3.29 -9.06 2.55
N ASP A 29 -4.39 -8.51 3.05
CA ASP A 29 -4.69 -7.08 2.99
C ASP A 29 -4.67 -6.50 4.40
N LEU A 30 -3.74 -5.59 4.67
CA LEU A 30 -3.59 -4.98 5.99
C LEU A 30 -4.87 -4.27 6.45
N GLY A 31 -5.48 -3.49 5.58
CA GLY A 31 -6.70 -2.76 5.92
C GLY A 31 -7.85 -3.69 6.31
N GLN A 32 -8.01 -4.81 5.61
CA GLN A 32 -9.02 -5.81 5.94
C GLN A 32 -8.72 -6.50 7.27
N LEU A 33 -7.47 -6.87 7.52
CA LEU A 33 -7.08 -7.53 8.77
C LEU A 33 -7.23 -6.62 9.99
N VAL A 34 -6.92 -5.34 9.86
CA VAL A 34 -7.15 -4.36 10.93
C VAL A 34 -8.65 -4.19 11.18
N ALA A 35 -9.45 -4.08 10.13
CA ALA A 35 -10.90 -3.99 10.24
C ALA A 35 -11.51 -5.22 10.94
N ASP A 36 -11.04 -6.40 10.59
CA ASP A 36 -11.46 -7.66 11.22
C ASP A 36 -11.12 -7.68 12.72
N GLU A 37 -9.92 -7.22 13.09
CA GLU A 37 -9.49 -7.12 14.48
C GLU A 37 -10.34 -6.12 15.27
N LEU A 38 -10.77 -5.02 14.63
CA LEU A 38 -11.65 -4.01 15.23
C LEU A 38 -13.13 -4.40 15.19
N GLY A 39 -13.49 -5.52 14.56
CA GLY A 39 -14.88 -5.97 14.42
C GLY A 39 -15.73 -5.06 13.54
N THR A 40 -15.14 -4.42 12.55
CA THR A 40 -15.79 -3.46 11.65
C THR A 40 -15.43 -3.71 10.18
N ARG A 41 -16.00 -2.90 9.29
CA ARG A 41 -15.63 -2.90 7.87
C ARG A 41 -14.45 -1.96 7.63
N PRO A 42 -13.63 -2.19 6.57
CA PRO A 42 -12.47 -1.34 6.29
C PRO A 42 -12.81 0.16 6.19
N GLU A 43 -13.95 0.51 5.61
CA GLU A 43 -14.38 1.90 5.44
C GLU A 43 -14.65 2.62 6.77
N LEU A 44 -14.93 1.88 7.83
CA LEU A 44 -15.25 2.40 9.15
C LEU A 44 -14.11 2.24 10.17
N ALA A 45 -13.03 1.55 9.79
CA ALA A 45 -11.96 1.19 10.72
C ALA A 45 -11.28 2.42 11.33
N LEU A 46 -11.01 3.45 10.54
CA LEU A 46 -10.36 4.70 11.00
C LEU A 46 -11.20 5.50 12.00
N VAL A 47 -12.52 5.30 12.04
CA VAL A 47 -13.43 6.01 12.96
C VAL A 47 -13.92 5.12 14.10
N ALA A 48 -13.58 3.83 14.09
CA ALA A 48 -13.99 2.86 15.10
C ALA A 48 -13.28 3.07 16.45
N VAL A 49 -12.06 3.59 16.42
CA VAL A 49 -11.22 3.88 17.60
C VAL A 49 -10.47 5.20 17.39
N ALA A 50 -9.81 5.69 18.44
CA ALA A 50 -8.94 6.86 18.33
C ALA A 50 -7.80 6.60 17.32
N GLU A 51 -7.36 7.64 16.60
CA GLU A 51 -6.34 7.53 15.54
C GLU A 51 -5.04 6.88 16.05
N THR A 52 -4.57 7.26 17.23
CA THR A 52 -3.38 6.67 17.86
C THR A 52 -3.52 5.17 18.08
N GLU A 53 -4.69 4.73 18.51
CA GLU A 53 -5.00 3.32 18.73
C GLU A 53 -5.06 2.57 17.38
N TYR A 54 -5.71 3.16 16.39
CA TYR A 54 -5.75 2.61 15.03
C TYR A 54 -4.32 2.40 14.49
N ARG A 55 -3.46 3.41 14.58
CA ARG A 55 -2.07 3.35 14.09
C ARG A 55 -1.24 2.31 14.83
N ARG A 56 -1.47 2.14 16.12
CA ARG A 56 -0.81 1.09 16.92
C ARG A 56 -1.21 -0.30 16.44
N ILE A 57 -2.49 -0.55 16.26
CA ILE A 57 -3.02 -1.84 15.77
C ILE A 57 -2.53 -2.11 14.34
N GLU A 58 -2.60 -1.12 13.48
CA GLU A 58 -2.14 -1.19 12.08
C GLU A 58 -0.65 -1.57 12.01
N ALA A 59 0.20 -0.89 12.77
CA ALA A 59 1.63 -1.17 12.80
C ALA A 59 1.94 -2.58 13.29
N GLY A 60 1.34 -3.01 14.38
CA GLY A 60 1.53 -4.36 14.91
C GLY A 60 1.05 -5.46 13.95
N THR A 61 -0.06 -5.25 13.28
CA THR A 61 -0.57 -6.16 12.27
C THR A 61 0.34 -6.20 11.05
N ALA A 62 0.82 -5.03 10.60
CA ALA A 62 1.77 -4.94 9.49
C ALA A 62 3.08 -5.69 9.78
N GLU A 63 3.63 -5.54 10.98
CA GLU A 63 4.83 -6.26 11.39
C GLU A 63 4.64 -7.78 11.29
N ARG A 64 3.53 -8.31 11.81
CA ARG A 64 3.19 -9.74 11.70
C ARG A 64 3.03 -10.20 10.25
N LEU A 65 2.44 -9.37 9.39
CA LEU A 65 2.32 -9.67 7.96
C LEU A 65 3.69 -9.75 7.28
N LEU A 66 4.59 -8.83 7.59
CA LEU A 66 5.94 -8.82 7.02
C LEU A 66 6.77 -10.02 7.48
N GLU A 67 6.68 -10.41 8.75
CA GLU A 67 7.30 -11.64 9.26
C GLU A 67 6.77 -12.87 8.50
N ARG A 68 5.46 -12.94 8.31
CA ARG A 68 4.86 -14.03 7.54
C ARG A 68 5.31 -14.03 6.08
N ALA A 69 5.48 -12.86 5.48
CA ALA A 69 5.96 -12.71 4.11
C ALA A 69 7.40 -13.21 3.91
N GLU A 70 8.22 -13.26 4.95
CA GLU A 70 9.60 -13.78 4.89
C GLU A 70 9.63 -15.25 4.47
N THR A 71 8.59 -16.03 4.74
CA THR A 71 8.49 -17.43 4.30
C THR A 71 8.24 -17.59 2.80
N GLY A 72 7.89 -16.52 2.10
CA GLY A 72 7.63 -16.51 0.67
C GLY A 72 6.19 -16.87 0.28
N GLY A 73 5.87 -16.71 -1.00
CA GLY A 73 4.62 -17.18 -1.59
C GLY A 73 3.37 -16.35 -1.22
N LEU A 74 3.53 -15.09 -0.83
CA LEU A 74 2.41 -14.21 -0.47
C LEU A 74 2.38 -12.95 -1.33
N VAL A 75 1.17 -12.43 -1.56
CA VAL A 75 0.95 -11.06 -2.02
C VAL A 75 0.34 -10.28 -0.85
N VAL A 76 1.00 -9.21 -0.44
CA VAL A 76 0.58 -8.37 0.68
C VAL A 76 0.22 -6.97 0.19
N ALA A 77 -1.01 -6.54 0.44
CA ALA A 77 -1.41 -5.15 0.28
C ALA A 77 -1.18 -4.42 1.61
N LEU A 78 -0.10 -3.64 1.67
CA LEU A 78 0.30 -2.95 2.90
C LEU A 78 -0.20 -1.51 2.97
N GLY A 79 -0.32 -0.84 1.83
CA GLY A 79 -0.67 0.58 1.79
C GLY A 79 0.48 1.46 2.25
N SER A 80 0.17 2.57 2.93
CA SER A 80 1.18 3.55 3.36
C SER A 80 1.02 4.07 4.78
N GLY A 81 -0.12 3.86 5.42
CA GLY A 81 -0.39 4.40 6.75
C GLY A 81 0.50 3.88 7.86
N CYS A 82 1.06 2.68 7.70
CA CYS A 82 1.95 2.04 8.67
C CYS A 82 3.44 2.35 8.46
N LEU A 83 3.81 3.04 7.38
CA LEU A 83 5.22 3.16 6.96
C LEU A 83 6.08 4.05 7.87
N GLU A 84 5.50 4.83 8.75
CA GLU A 84 6.25 5.59 9.75
C GLU A 84 6.70 4.74 10.94
N ALA A 85 6.05 3.60 11.17
CA ALA A 85 6.41 2.70 12.25
C ALA A 85 7.76 2.06 12.00
N ARG A 86 8.66 2.17 12.98
CA ARG A 86 10.04 1.65 12.88
C ARG A 86 10.08 0.15 12.60
N GLY A 87 9.25 -0.62 13.29
CA GLY A 87 9.19 -2.08 13.10
C GLY A 87 8.74 -2.49 11.70
N VAL A 88 7.83 -1.71 11.08
CA VAL A 88 7.41 -1.91 9.70
C VAL A 88 8.56 -1.64 8.73
N ARG A 89 9.27 -0.54 8.89
CA ARG A 89 10.44 -0.21 8.06
C ARG A 89 11.53 -1.28 8.18
N GLN A 90 11.80 -1.74 9.38
CA GLN A 90 12.75 -2.83 9.62
C GLN A 90 12.31 -4.13 8.94
N GLY A 91 11.02 -4.45 8.98
CA GLY A 91 10.45 -5.61 8.29
C GLY A 91 10.63 -5.53 6.77
N LEU A 92 10.35 -4.38 6.18
CA LEU A 92 10.57 -4.14 4.75
C LEU A 92 12.04 -4.27 4.37
N GLU A 93 12.93 -3.72 5.19
CA GLU A 93 14.38 -3.83 4.95
C GLU A 93 14.88 -5.27 5.04
N ARG A 94 14.38 -6.06 6.00
CA ARG A 94 14.72 -7.49 6.06
C ARG A 94 14.33 -8.23 4.79
N LEU A 95 13.14 -7.96 4.25
CA LEU A 95 12.70 -8.57 2.99
C LEU A 95 13.58 -8.16 1.81
N ARG A 96 13.98 -6.90 1.74
CA ARG A 96 14.89 -6.41 0.70
C ARG A 96 16.27 -7.05 0.80
N LEU A 97 16.82 -7.18 2.00
CA LEU A 97 18.13 -7.81 2.25
C LEU A 97 18.11 -9.33 2.02
N ALA A 98 16.97 -9.99 2.17
CA ALA A 98 16.83 -11.42 1.88
C ALA A 98 16.99 -11.76 0.39
N GLY A 99 16.96 -10.77 -0.46
CA GLY A 99 17.31 -10.87 -1.87
C GLY A 99 16.13 -10.74 -2.83
N ARG A 100 16.38 -10.04 -3.90
CA ARG A 100 15.41 -9.74 -4.97
C ARG A 100 14.89 -10.98 -5.72
N SER A 101 15.54 -12.11 -5.57
CA SER A 101 15.07 -13.38 -6.15
C SER A 101 13.83 -13.94 -5.46
N THR A 102 13.55 -13.53 -4.23
CA THR A 102 12.48 -14.09 -3.40
C THR A 102 11.42 -13.07 -2.96
N HIS A 103 11.81 -11.83 -2.77
CA HIS A 103 10.93 -10.78 -2.25
C HIS A 103 11.09 -9.47 -2.99
N HIS A 104 9.96 -8.79 -3.23
CA HIS A 104 9.93 -7.47 -3.84
C HIS A 104 8.98 -6.55 -3.07
N VAL A 105 9.44 -5.34 -2.82
CA VAL A 105 8.62 -4.23 -2.33
C VAL A 105 8.32 -3.33 -3.51
N VAL A 106 7.06 -3.22 -3.88
CA VAL A 106 6.60 -2.48 -5.06
C VAL A 106 5.74 -1.30 -4.61
N ALA A 107 6.15 -0.10 -4.98
CA ALA A 107 5.34 1.11 -4.79
C ALA A 107 4.42 1.34 -5.99
N LEU A 108 3.13 1.44 -5.71
CA LEU A 108 2.15 1.91 -6.68
C LEU A 108 2.02 3.43 -6.55
N THR A 109 2.21 4.15 -7.62
CA THR A 109 2.13 5.61 -7.66
C THR A 109 1.08 6.09 -8.66
N CYS A 110 0.61 7.31 -8.44
CA CYS A 110 -0.37 7.94 -9.32
C CYS A 110 -0.28 9.46 -9.12
N ALA A 111 -0.70 10.24 -10.12
CA ALA A 111 -0.78 11.69 -9.95
C ALA A 111 -1.69 12.05 -8.77
N THR A 112 -1.25 12.99 -7.93
CA THR A 112 -1.99 13.41 -6.73
C THR A 112 -3.41 13.85 -7.02
N ARG A 113 -3.64 14.50 -8.16
CA ARG A 113 -4.97 14.87 -8.64
C ARG A 113 -5.89 13.65 -8.78
N VAL A 114 -5.39 12.58 -9.38
CA VAL A 114 -6.14 11.34 -9.57
C VAL A 114 -6.42 10.65 -8.23
N LEU A 115 -5.43 10.63 -7.34
CA LEU A 115 -5.58 10.09 -5.99
C LEU A 115 -6.62 10.87 -5.18
N ALA A 116 -6.60 12.20 -5.25
CA ALA A 116 -7.58 13.05 -4.59
C ALA A 116 -9.01 12.74 -5.07
N THR A 117 -9.22 12.61 -6.37
CA THR A 117 -10.50 12.23 -6.95
C THR A 117 -10.96 10.83 -6.49
N ARG A 118 -10.07 9.84 -6.51
CA ARG A 118 -10.37 8.48 -6.04
C ARG A 118 -10.74 8.42 -4.55
N ASN A 119 -10.25 9.36 -3.75
CA ASN A 119 -10.59 9.50 -2.33
C ASN A 119 -11.79 10.42 -2.09
N GLY A 120 -12.50 10.85 -3.14
CA GLY A 120 -13.69 11.70 -3.05
C GLY A 120 -13.39 13.17 -2.77
N LEU A 121 -12.16 13.63 -2.98
CA LEU A 121 -11.72 15.01 -2.76
C LEU A 121 -11.41 15.70 -4.08
N ASP A 122 -12.47 16.20 -4.73
CA ASP A 122 -12.36 17.06 -5.90
C ASP A 122 -11.97 18.49 -5.53
N ALA A 123 -11.87 19.37 -6.55
CA ALA A 123 -11.57 20.79 -6.34
C ALA A 123 -12.52 21.42 -5.31
N PRO A 124 -12.00 22.17 -4.32
CA PRO A 124 -12.81 22.71 -3.23
C PRO A 124 -13.74 23.81 -3.71
N ARG A 125 -14.96 23.84 -3.14
CA ARG A 125 -15.98 24.87 -3.42
C ARG A 125 -16.00 26.00 -2.38
N SER A 126 -15.22 25.88 -1.30
CA SER A 126 -15.13 26.88 -0.23
C SER A 126 -13.70 26.97 0.32
N VAL A 127 -13.40 28.07 1.01
CA VAL A 127 -12.08 28.30 1.62
C VAL A 127 -11.77 27.24 2.68
N ALA A 128 -12.73 26.84 3.50
CA ALA A 128 -12.56 25.81 4.52
C ALA A 128 -12.24 24.45 3.90
N LEU A 129 -12.98 24.06 2.86
CA LEU A 129 -12.71 22.84 2.11
C LEU A 129 -11.39 22.92 1.33
N GLY A 130 -10.98 24.13 0.92
CA GLY A 130 -9.69 24.39 0.26
C GLY A 130 -8.51 24.04 1.17
N THR A 131 -8.58 24.39 2.46
CA THR A 131 -7.53 24.07 3.44
C THR A 131 -7.44 22.55 3.66
N VAL A 132 -8.57 21.88 3.85
CA VAL A 132 -8.63 20.39 4.01
C VAL A 132 -8.08 19.70 2.77
N HIS A 133 -8.48 20.16 1.58
CA HIS A 133 -7.99 19.62 0.32
C HIS A 133 -6.47 19.78 0.19
N HIS A 134 -5.92 20.96 0.52
CA HIS A 134 -4.49 21.21 0.46
C HIS A 134 -3.71 20.29 1.41
N GLN A 135 -4.17 20.13 2.66
CA GLN A 135 -3.55 19.23 3.63
C GLN A 135 -3.57 17.78 3.16
N PHE A 136 -4.67 17.36 2.55
CA PHE A 136 -4.80 16.01 2.00
C PHE A 136 -3.84 15.77 0.82
N VAL A 137 -3.74 16.71 -0.11
CA VAL A 137 -2.80 16.64 -1.24
C VAL A 137 -1.36 16.61 -0.74
N GLN A 138 -1.02 17.41 0.27
CA GLN A 138 0.29 17.40 0.91
C GLN A 138 0.60 16.01 1.50
N MET A 139 -0.33 15.43 2.23
CA MET A 139 -0.20 14.08 2.78
C MET A 139 0.02 13.03 1.68
N LEU A 140 -0.69 13.10 0.56
CA LEU A 140 -0.51 12.19 -0.57
C LEU A 140 0.90 12.31 -1.16
N HIS A 141 1.42 13.52 -1.33
CA HIS A 141 2.79 13.75 -1.81
C HIS A 141 3.83 13.13 -0.87
N GLU A 142 3.70 13.36 0.42
CA GLU A 142 4.61 12.83 1.43
C GLU A 142 4.60 11.30 1.43
N ARG A 143 3.43 10.69 1.37
CA ARG A 143 3.29 9.23 1.34
C ARG A 143 3.81 8.62 0.04
N GLN A 144 3.61 9.26 -1.11
CA GLN A 144 4.21 8.78 -2.36
C GLN A 144 5.74 8.81 -2.30
N ALA A 145 6.33 9.91 -1.84
CA ALA A 145 7.78 10.01 -1.69
C ALA A 145 8.32 8.92 -0.75
N GLN A 146 7.66 8.69 0.38
CA GLN A 146 8.01 7.66 1.33
C GLN A 146 7.94 6.25 0.72
N CYS A 147 6.89 5.95 -0.06
CA CYS A 147 6.75 4.68 -0.75
C CYS A 147 7.87 4.48 -1.78
N GLN A 148 8.21 5.51 -2.55
CA GLN A 148 9.27 5.45 -3.55
C GLN A 148 10.63 5.14 -2.90
N ASP A 149 10.93 5.75 -1.75
CA ASP A 149 12.17 5.51 -1.02
C ASP A 149 12.30 4.09 -0.47
N LEU A 150 11.18 3.48 -0.09
CA LEU A 150 11.14 2.14 0.50
C LEU A 150 11.02 1.00 -0.52
N ALA A 151 10.71 1.29 -1.76
CA ALA A 151 10.42 0.28 -2.78
C ALA A 151 11.66 -0.15 -3.57
N ASP A 152 11.66 -1.40 -4.02
CA ASP A 152 12.60 -1.92 -5.03
C ASP A 152 12.18 -1.52 -6.44
N VAL A 153 10.86 -1.46 -6.66
CA VAL A 153 10.23 -1.16 -7.95
C VAL A 153 9.12 -0.15 -7.76
N VAL A 154 9.00 0.81 -8.67
CA VAL A 154 7.94 1.82 -8.68
C VAL A 154 7.10 1.66 -9.94
N ILE A 155 5.79 1.52 -9.78
CA ILE A 155 4.83 1.35 -10.88
C ILE A 155 3.80 2.48 -10.85
N ASP A 156 3.72 3.23 -11.94
CA ASP A 156 2.71 4.27 -12.12
C ASP A 156 1.41 3.67 -12.66
N THR A 157 0.29 3.98 -12.00
CA THR A 157 -1.02 3.36 -12.27
C THR A 157 -2.16 4.38 -12.54
N PRO A 158 -1.96 5.44 -13.33
CA PRO A 158 -2.94 6.53 -13.40
C PRO A 158 -4.27 6.15 -14.07
N SER A 159 -4.25 5.30 -15.07
CA SER A 159 -5.43 4.95 -15.89
C SER A 159 -5.55 3.46 -16.17
N THR A 160 -4.86 2.63 -15.40
CA THR A 160 -4.89 1.17 -15.56
C THR A 160 -6.01 0.53 -14.77
N THR A 161 -6.55 -0.57 -15.28
CA THR A 161 -7.38 -1.48 -14.48
C THR A 161 -6.50 -2.22 -13.46
N PRO A 162 -7.07 -2.81 -12.39
CA PRO A 162 -6.30 -3.63 -11.46
C PRO A 162 -5.54 -4.79 -12.14
N ASP A 163 -6.13 -5.42 -13.14
CA ASP A 163 -5.49 -6.50 -13.91
C ASP A 163 -4.29 -5.98 -14.71
N GLU A 164 -4.45 -4.88 -15.42
CA GLU A 164 -3.36 -4.24 -16.18
C GLU A 164 -2.22 -3.78 -15.26
N ALA A 165 -2.56 -3.18 -14.12
CA ALA A 165 -1.58 -2.79 -13.11
C ALA A 165 -0.84 -4.00 -12.55
N GLY A 166 -1.55 -5.09 -12.26
CA GLY A 166 -0.98 -6.36 -11.82
C GLY A 166 0.00 -6.94 -12.84
N GLU A 167 -0.33 -6.91 -14.12
CA GLU A 167 0.56 -7.34 -15.21
C GLU A 167 1.83 -6.49 -15.28
N LYS A 168 1.71 -5.17 -15.13
CA LYS A 168 2.86 -4.25 -15.08
C LYS A 168 3.78 -4.58 -13.90
N VAL A 169 3.21 -4.82 -12.72
CA VAL A 169 3.97 -5.21 -11.54
C VAL A 169 4.73 -6.51 -11.79
N MET A 170 4.07 -7.53 -12.27
CA MET A 170 4.70 -8.85 -12.52
C MET A 170 5.76 -8.77 -13.62
N SER A 171 5.56 -7.97 -14.64
CA SER A 171 6.56 -7.74 -15.70
C SER A 171 7.81 -7.05 -15.16
N ALA A 172 7.64 -6.01 -14.33
CA ALA A 172 8.75 -5.27 -13.73
C ALA A 172 9.55 -6.14 -12.74
N VAL A 173 8.87 -6.94 -11.93
CA VAL A 173 9.50 -7.88 -11.00
C VAL A 173 10.34 -8.93 -11.73
N ARG A 174 9.84 -9.47 -12.85
CA ARG A 174 10.60 -10.43 -13.67
C ARG A 174 11.82 -9.78 -14.33
N SER A 175 11.71 -8.53 -14.77
CA SER A 175 12.83 -7.80 -15.36
C SER A 175 13.91 -7.50 -14.32
N ASP A 176 13.54 -7.20 -13.10
CA ASP A 176 14.49 -6.96 -11.98
C ASP A 176 15.28 -8.24 -11.63
N LEU A 177 14.68 -9.41 -11.83
CA LEU A 177 15.35 -10.71 -11.62
C LEU A 177 16.39 -11.04 -12.70
N SER A 178 16.35 -10.35 -13.85
CA SER A 178 17.23 -10.62 -15.01
C SER A 178 18.51 -9.79 -14.98
N HIS A 179 18.70 -8.94 -13.99
CA HIS A 179 19.85 -8.06 -13.79
C HIS A 179 20.57 -8.38 -12.48
#